data_835d5c294a806f35bf1930e20e933c6c
#
_entry.id   835d5c294a806f35bf1930e20e933c6c
#
_cell.length_a   1.000
_cell.length_b   1.000
_cell.length_c   1.000
_cell.angle_alpha   90.00
_cell.angle_beta   90.00
_cell.angle_gamma   90.00
#
_symmetry.space_group_name_H-M   'P 1'
#
loop_
_entity.id
_entity.type
_entity.pdbx_description
1 polymer ?
#
loop_
_entity_poly.entity_id
_entity_poly.type
_entity_poly.pdbx_seq_one_letter_code
_entity_poly.pdbx_strand_id
1 'polypeptide(L)'
;MNKTELVAELASRTQLTQKDAGAVLDAFLDVVSDVVAKGEEKLVIPGYLTVEQGFRNERTARNPQTGETINVPATKTAKISAGSTLKKAAAGK
;
A
#
# COMPACT_ATOMS: atom_id res chain seq x y z
N MET A 1 -9.88 11.87 -3.48
CA MET A 1 -8.85 12.04 -4.54
C MET A 1 -8.64 10.71 -5.23
N ASN A 2 -8.72 10.68 -6.54
CA ASN A 2 -8.44 9.48 -7.32
C ASN A 2 -7.05 9.59 -7.97
N LYS A 3 -6.66 8.57 -8.74
CA LYS A 3 -5.33 8.56 -9.37
C LYS A 3 -5.12 9.74 -10.31
N THR A 4 -6.12 10.09 -11.09
CA THR A 4 -6.04 11.21 -12.03
C THR A 4 -5.81 12.53 -11.29
N GLU A 5 -6.55 12.75 -10.21
CA GLU A 5 -6.38 13.94 -9.39
C GLU A 5 -5.02 13.96 -8.70
N LEU A 6 -4.55 12.79 -8.25
CA LEU A 6 -3.23 12.68 -7.65
C LEU A 6 -2.13 13.06 -8.64
N VAL A 7 -2.22 12.57 -9.88
CA VAL A 7 -1.24 12.90 -10.92
C VAL A 7 -1.22 14.42 -11.17
N ALA A 8 -2.39 15.03 -11.25
CA ALA A 8 -2.49 16.48 -11.45
C ALA A 8 -1.84 17.24 -10.30
N GLU A 9 -2.08 16.81 -9.07
CA GLU A 9 -1.49 17.43 -7.88
C GLU A 9 0.04 17.27 -7.86
N LEU A 10 0.53 16.08 -8.20
CA LEU A 10 1.97 15.83 -8.27
C LEU A 10 2.63 16.67 -9.36
N ALA A 11 1.99 16.81 -10.51
CA ALA A 11 2.49 17.63 -11.59
C ALA A 11 2.61 19.09 -11.17
N SER A 12 1.60 19.59 -10.46
CA SER A 12 1.59 20.96 -9.96
C SER A 12 2.73 21.21 -8.97
N ARG A 13 2.93 20.30 -8.03
CA ARG A 13 3.93 20.47 -6.98
C ARG A 13 5.36 20.30 -7.46
N THR A 14 5.57 19.52 -8.52
CA THR A 14 6.90 19.24 -9.06
C THR A 14 7.24 20.04 -10.29
N GLN A 15 6.28 20.79 -10.83
CA GLN A 15 6.41 21.53 -12.08
C GLN A 15 6.68 20.62 -13.27
N LEU A 16 6.27 19.38 -13.16
CA LEU A 16 6.32 18.41 -14.27
C LEU A 16 5.01 18.46 -15.05
N THR A 17 5.03 17.89 -16.25
CA THR A 17 3.79 17.67 -16.98
C THR A 17 3.02 16.53 -16.32
N GLN A 18 1.72 16.46 -16.59
CA GLN A 18 0.92 15.34 -16.08
C GLN A 18 1.41 14.01 -16.61
N LYS A 19 1.91 14.00 -17.85
CA LYS A 19 2.50 12.79 -18.45
C LYS A 19 3.69 12.31 -17.64
N ASP A 20 4.60 13.22 -17.30
CA ASP A 20 5.81 12.86 -16.55
C ASP A 20 5.49 12.47 -15.12
N ALA A 21 4.59 13.22 -14.48
CA ALA A 21 4.15 12.89 -13.13
C ALA A 21 3.47 11.52 -13.08
N GLY A 22 2.66 11.21 -14.07
CA GLY A 22 2.02 9.90 -14.18
C GLY A 22 3.03 8.78 -14.36
N ALA A 23 4.06 9.00 -15.18
CA ALA A 23 5.10 8.01 -15.38
C ALA A 23 5.88 7.73 -14.09
N VAL A 24 6.19 8.77 -13.32
CA VAL A 24 6.88 8.62 -12.03
C VAL A 24 6.00 7.85 -11.05
N LEU A 25 4.72 8.17 -10.98
CA LEU A 25 3.79 7.46 -10.10
C LEU A 25 3.66 6.00 -10.50
N ASP A 26 3.53 5.72 -11.79
CA ASP A 26 3.43 4.34 -12.27
C ASP A 26 4.69 3.54 -11.94
N ALA A 27 5.86 4.13 -12.12
CA ALA A 27 7.13 3.50 -11.77
C ALA A 27 7.19 3.21 -10.26
N PHE A 28 6.74 4.15 -9.44
CA PHE A 28 6.69 3.96 -7.99
C PHE A 28 5.78 2.78 -7.62
N LEU A 29 4.61 2.71 -8.25
CA LEU A 29 3.68 1.62 -7.99
C LEU A 29 4.24 0.27 -8.43
N ASP A 30 4.98 0.24 -9.53
CA ASP A 30 5.66 -0.98 -9.98
C ASP A 30 6.70 -1.44 -8.96
N VAL A 31 7.46 -0.51 -8.40
CA VAL A 31 8.45 -0.84 -7.35
C VAL A 31 7.74 -1.40 -6.12
N VAL A 32 6.64 -0.79 -5.71
CA VAL A 32 5.84 -1.27 -4.58
C VAL A 32 5.37 -2.70 -4.84
N SER A 33 4.87 -2.97 -6.04
CA SER A 33 4.40 -4.30 -6.42
C SER A 33 5.54 -5.32 -6.38
N ASP A 34 6.71 -4.95 -6.87
CA ASP A 34 7.87 -5.84 -6.87
C ASP A 34 8.34 -6.17 -5.46
N VAL A 35 8.38 -5.17 -4.58
CA VAL A 35 8.77 -5.38 -3.17
C VAL A 35 7.82 -6.37 -2.50
N VAL A 36 6.53 -6.20 -2.70
CA VAL A 36 5.52 -7.09 -2.13
C VAL A 36 5.62 -8.49 -2.73
N ALA A 37 5.81 -8.57 -4.05
CA ALA A 37 5.84 -9.87 -4.73
C ALA A 37 7.04 -10.70 -4.33
N LYS A 38 8.22 -10.08 -4.22
CA LYS A 38 9.45 -10.81 -3.86
C LYS A 38 9.49 -11.20 -2.40
N GLY A 39 9.04 -10.31 -1.51
CA GLY A 39 9.05 -10.59 -0.09
C GLY A 39 10.43 -10.66 0.55
N GLU A 40 11.49 -10.31 -0.17
CA GLU A 40 12.86 -10.39 0.32
C GLU A 40 13.29 -9.15 1.09
N GLU A 41 12.65 -8.03 0.82
CA GLU A 41 12.98 -6.77 1.45
C GLU A 41 11.73 -5.95 1.65
N LYS A 42 11.87 -4.86 2.37
CA LYS A 42 10.78 -3.92 2.54
C LYS A 42 11.19 -2.54 2.03
N LEU A 43 10.22 -1.82 1.53
CA LEU A 43 10.41 -0.44 1.11
C LEU A 43 10.11 0.47 2.29
N VAL A 44 11.12 1.20 2.75
CA VAL A 44 10.95 2.12 3.88
C VAL A 44 11.11 3.55 3.39
N ILE A 45 10.08 4.35 3.60
CA ILE A 45 10.15 5.80 3.40
C ILE A 45 10.10 6.42 4.79
N PRO A 46 11.25 6.86 5.32
CA PRO A 46 11.33 7.30 6.72
C PRO A 46 10.31 8.37 7.03
N GLY A 47 9.55 8.16 8.08
CA GLY A 47 8.55 9.11 8.54
C GLY A 47 7.21 9.04 7.82
N TYR A 48 7.12 8.34 6.71
CA TYR A 48 5.89 8.30 5.91
C TYR A 48 5.25 6.93 5.84
N LEU A 49 5.93 5.96 5.25
CA LEU A 49 5.34 4.63 5.15
C LEU A 49 6.38 3.54 4.96
N THR A 50 5.98 2.33 5.27
CA THR A 50 6.75 1.12 5.03
C THR A 50 5.85 0.15 4.27
N VAL A 51 6.36 -0.41 3.18
CA VAL A 51 5.66 -1.42 2.38
C VAL A 51 6.43 -2.71 2.44
N GLU A 52 5.76 -3.79 2.78
CA GLU A 52 6.40 -5.10 2.86
C GLU A 52 5.42 -6.22 2.55
N GLN A 53 5.93 -7.42 2.33
CA GLN A 53 5.09 -8.58 2.19
C GLN A 53 4.68 -9.05 3.58
N GLY A 54 3.38 -9.13 3.81
CA GLY A 54 2.84 -9.72 5.02
C GLY A 54 2.52 -11.18 4.79
N PHE A 55 2.15 -11.85 5.86
CA PHE A 55 1.75 -13.25 5.81
C PHE A 55 0.57 -13.46 6.74
N ARG A 56 -0.45 -14.12 6.22
CA ARG A 56 -1.63 -14.46 7.01
C ARG A 56 -1.68 -15.97 7.16
N ASN A 57 -1.63 -16.45 8.39
CA ASN A 57 -1.68 -17.86 8.69
C ASN A 57 -3.03 -18.47 8.34
N GLU A 58 -3.03 -19.75 8.06
CA GLU A 58 -4.26 -20.52 7.90
C GLU A 58 -5.12 -20.37 9.14
N ARG A 59 -6.41 -20.19 8.93
CA ARG A 59 -7.35 -20.07 10.04
C ARG A 59 -8.72 -20.60 9.62
N THR A 60 -9.53 -20.93 10.61
CA THR A 60 -10.91 -21.28 10.35
C THR A 60 -11.81 -20.09 10.65
N ALA A 61 -12.78 -19.86 9.81
CA ALA A 61 -13.79 -18.85 9.99
C ALA A 61 -15.16 -19.50 9.95
N ARG A 62 -16.09 -18.95 10.69
CA ARG A 62 -17.46 -19.47 10.74
C ARG A 62 -18.39 -18.57 9.96
N ASN A 63 -19.14 -19.16 9.04
CA ASN A 63 -20.12 -18.40 8.28
C ASN A 63 -21.31 -18.09 9.22
N PRO A 64 -21.59 -16.81 9.49
CA PRO A 64 -22.67 -16.44 10.43
C PRO A 64 -24.06 -16.76 9.92
N GLN A 65 -24.23 -16.92 8.62
CA GLN A 65 -25.53 -17.22 8.04
C GLN A 65 -25.87 -18.70 8.06
N THR A 66 -24.90 -19.56 7.78
CA THR A 66 -25.14 -20.99 7.69
C THR A 66 -24.56 -21.76 8.86
N GLY A 67 -23.66 -21.14 9.62
CA GLY A 67 -22.97 -21.83 10.71
C GLY A 67 -21.87 -22.75 10.28
N GLU A 68 -21.59 -22.84 8.99
CA GLU A 68 -20.55 -23.67 8.47
C GLU A 68 -19.16 -23.13 8.79
N THR A 69 -18.23 -24.04 9.04
CA THR A 69 -16.84 -23.68 9.26
C THR A 69 -16.13 -23.64 7.92
N ILE A 70 -15.50 -22.50 7.64
CA ILE A 70 -14.75 -22.29 6.40
C ILE A 70 -13.28 -22.27 6.75
N ASN A 71 -12.49 -23.03 6.02
CA ASN A 71 -11.05 -23.05 6.19
C ASN A 71 -10.44 -22.01 5.25
N VAL A 72 -9.81 -20.98 5.85
CA VAL A 72 -9.14 -19.93 5.10
C VAL A 72 -7.66 -20.30 5.00
N PRO A 73 -7.14 -20.61 3.80
CA PRO A 73 -5.76 -21.03 3.67
C PRO A 73 -4.78 -19.91 3.98
N ALA A 74 -3.56 -20.29 4.34
CA ALA A 74 -2.47 -19.34 4.52
C ALA A 74 -2.20 -18.60 3.20
N THR A 75 -1.95 -17.30 3.29
CA THR A 75 -1.71 -16.49 2.11
C THR A 75 -0.74 -15.36 2.41
N LYS A 76 -0.04 -14.92 1.37
CA LYS A 76 0.82 -13.76 1.45
C LYS A 76 -0.02 -12.51 1.17
N THR A 77 0.27 -11.45 1.89
CA THR A 77 -0.48 -10.20 1.78
C THR A 77 0.46 -9.03 1.60
N ALA A 78 -0.08 -7.90 1.15
CA ALA A 78 0.66 -6.65 1.13
C ALA A 78 0.42 -5.94 2.47
N LYS A 79 1.49 -5.54 3.12
CA LYS A 79 1.40 -4.82 4.39
C LYS A 79 1.98 -3.42 4.21
N ILE A 80 1.18 -2.42 4.51
CA ILE A 80 1.58 -1.01 4.42
C ILE A 80 1.35 -0.38 5.78
N SER A 81 2.42 0.18 6.35
CA SER A 81 2.35 0.79 7.67
C SER A 81 2.67 2.28 7.55
N ALA A 82 1.92 3.10 8.28
CA ALA A 82 2.14 4.54 8.30
C ALA A 82 3.35 4.89 9.18
N GLY A 83 4.15 5.85 8.73
CA GLY A 83 5.26 6.35 9.51
C GLY A 83 4.84 7.45 10.48
N SER A 84 5.77 7.87 11.34
CA SER A 84 5.47 8.84 12.38
C SER A 84 5.07 10.21 11.83
N THR A 85 5.71 10.69 10.78
CA THR A 85 5.36 11.97 10.17
C THR A 85 3.94 11.95 9.60
N LEU A 86 3.58 10.84 8.95
CA LEU A 86 2.25 10.71 8.39
C LEU A 86 1.18 10.60 9.48
N LYS A 87 1.48 9.87 10.56
CA LYS A 87 0.58 9.78 11.72
C LYS A 87 0.36 11.13 12.36
N LYS A 88 1.41 11.91 12.51
CA LYS A 88 1.31 13.27 13.05
C LYS A 88 0.47 14.17 12.15
N ALA A 89 0.63 14.06 10.85
CA ALA A 89 -0.16 14.84 9.91
C ALA A 89 -1.65 14.55 10.05
N ALA A 90 -2.01 13.29 10.28
CA ALA A 90 -3.40 12.89 10.47
C ALA A 90 -3.96 13.34 11.80
N ALA A 91 -3.16 13.27 12.87
CA ALA A 91 -3.59 13.58 14.24
C ALA A 91 -3.31 15.03 14.65
N GLY A 92 -2.36 15.67 14.00
CA GLY A 92 -1.78 16.94 14.41
C GLY A 92 -2.57 18.19 14.08
N LYS A 93 -3.77 18.05 13.81
CA LYS A 93 -4.64 19.20 13.57
C LYS A 93 -5.32 19.62 14.83
#